data_5348908bb76757be5463687aa082f595
#
_entry.id   5348908bb76757be5463687aa082f595
#
_cell.length_a   1.000
_cell.length_b   1.000
_cell.length_c   1.000
_cell.angle_alpha   90.00
_cell.angle_beta   90.00
_cell.angle_gamma   90.00
#
_symmetry.space_group_name_H-M   'P 1'
#
loop_
_entity.id
_entity.type
_entity.pdbx_description
1 polymer ?
#
loop_
_entity_poly.entity_id
_entity_poly.type
_entity_poly.pdbx_seq_one_letter_code
_entity_poly.pdbx_strand_id
1 'polypeptide(L)'
;SRKLILCLYLVLLAVFISACGMKEEKQIKESFNKTLSLYPTKNLEDFYDKEGFRDQEFEKGDKGTWIVDSEMVVELKDKKMESRSMVLYINRNTRTTKGNFIVRELWEDSKGYAQSKDTKYPVKMKHNRIIPTKPIADDKLRKEIENFKFFVQYGDFKDINDYKNDDISYNPNVPSYSAEYQ
;
A
#
# COMPACT_ATOMS: atom_id res chain seq x y z
N SER A 1 46.33 -23.29 24.34
CA SER A 1 46.20 -22.54 25.59
C SER A 1 44.76 -22.06 25.75
N ARG A 2 44.21 -22.09 26.97
CA ARG A 2 42.80 -21.70 27.28
C ARG A 2 42.44 -20.30 26.73
N LYS A 3 43.40 -19.37 26.70
CA LYS A 3 43.21 -18.03 26.16
C LYS A 3 42.97 -18.02 24.63
N LEU A 4 43.65 -18.91 23.91
CA LEU A 4 43.51 -19.04 22.45
C LEU A 4 42.12 -19.59 22.09
N ILE A 5 41.62 -20.57 22.86
CA ILE A 5 40.31 -21.18 22.69
C ILE A 5 39.21 -20.15 22.98
N LEU A 6 39.38 -19.31 24.02
CA LEU A 6 38.42 -18.25 24.36
C LEU A 6 38.35 -17.18 23.28
N CYS A 7 39.51 -16.76 22.71
CA CYS A 7 39.55 -15.81 21.59
C CYS A 7 38.87 -16.40 20.34
N LEU A 8 39.11 -17.68 20.06
CA LEU A 8 38.48 -18.34 18.92
C LEU A 8 36.95 -18.41 19.08
N TYR A 9 36.47 -18.66 20.29
CA TYR A 9 35.04 -18.71 20.61
C TYR A 9 34.37 -17.33 20.47
N LEU A 10 35.03 -16.25 20.92
CA LEU A 10 34.56 -14.88 20.79
C LEU A 10 34.48 -14.44 19.32
N VAL A 11 35.47 -14.80 18.50
CA VAL A 11 35.47 -14.50 17.05
C VAL A 11 34.35 -15.27 16.34
N LEU A 12 34.16 -16.56 16.69
CA LEU A 12 33.03 -17.34 16.14
C LEU A 12 31.68 -16.73 16.51
N LEU A 13 31.47 -16.32 17.76
CA LEU A 13 30.25 -15.66 18.21
C LEU A 13 29.99 -14.35 17.43
N ALA A 14 31.02 -13.53 17.23
CA ALA A 14 30.91 -12.27 16.48
C ALA A 14 30.50 -12.52 15.01
N VAL A 15 31.04 -13.56 14.38
CA VAL A 15 30.65 -13.95 12.99
C VAL A 15 29.20 -14.41 12.90
N PHE A 16 28.71 -15.16 13.90
CA PHE A 16 27.30 -15.60 13.92
C PHE A 16 26.32 -14.43 14.10
N ILE A 17 26.62 -13.44 14.94
CA ILE A 17 25.80 -12.26 15.17
C ILE A 17 25.74 -11.39 13.89
N SER A 18 26.88 -11.20 13.22
CA SER A 18 26.94 -10.42 11.97
C SER A 18 26.20 -11.10 10.82
N ALA A 19 26.25 -12.44 10.73
CA ALA A 19 25.55 -13.19 9.70
C ALA A 19 24.02 -13.16 9.84
N CYS A 20 23.52 -13.08 11.09
CA CYS A 20 22.07 -13.00 11.35
C CYS A 20 21.53 -11.64 10.90
N GLY A 21 22.18 -10.52 11.26
CA GLY A 21 21.77 -9.18 10.85
C GLY A 21 21.78 -8.96 9.35
N MET A 22 22.79 -9.46 8.62
CA MET A 22 22.85 -9.36 7.15
C MET A 22 21.75 -10.17 6.46
N LYS A 23 21.34 -11.31 7.03
CA LYS A 23 20.25 -12.11 6.47
C LYS A 23 18.90 -11.42 6.60
N GLU A 24 18.65 -10.77 7.74
CA GLU A 24 17.44 -9.99 7.98
C GLU A 24 17.35 -8.78 7.05
N GLU A 25 18.44 -8.02 6.91
CA GLU A 25 18.51 -6.88 6.00
C GLU A 25 18.21 -7.27 4.54
N LYS A 26 18.78 -8.37 4.07
CA LYS A 26 18.53 -8.89 2.74
C LYS A 26 17.04 -9.26 2.55
N GLN A 27 16.43 -9.93 3.51
CA GLN A 27 15.01 -10.30 3.45
C GLN A 27 14.10 -9.07 3.43
N ILE A 28 14.44 -8.04 4.20
CA ILE A 28 13.70 -6.77 4.22
C ILE A 28 13.78 -6.10 2.84
N LYS A 29 14.98 -5.96 2.28
CA LYS A 29 15.17 -5.38 0.93
C LYS A 29 14.43 -6.15 -0.15
N GLU A 30 14.46 -7.48 -0.12
CA GLU A 30 13.72 -8.33 -1.05
C GLU A 30 12.20 -8.12 -0.93
N SER A 31 11.68 -7.98 0.29
CA SER A 31 10.26 -7.71 0.53
C SER A 31 9.84 -6.34 0.01
N PHE A 32 10.64 -5.29 0.24
CA PHE A 32 10.39 -3.96 -0.32
C PHE A 32 10.43 -3.98 -1.85
N ASN A 33 11.46 -4.58 -2.45
CA ASN A 33 11.59 -4.67 -3.90
C ASN A 33 10.40 -5.41 -4.53
N LYS A 34 9.91 -6.47 -3.90
CA LYS A 34 8.71 -7.19 -4.36
C LYS A 34 7.47 -6.28 -4.34
N THR A 35 7.28 -5.49 -3.29
CA THR A 35 6.18 -4.54 -3.18
C THR A 35 6.32 -3.41 -4.20
N LEU A 36 7.51 -2.83 -4.32
CA LEU A 36 7.79 -1.75 -5.25
C LEU A 36 7.67 -2.17 -6.73
N SER A 37 7.87 -3.45 -7.03
CA SER A 37 7.69 -4.00 -8.38
C SER A 37 6.23 -3.95 -8.88
N LEU A 38 5.27 -3.66 -7.98
CA LEU A 38 3.88 -3.40 -8.37
C LEU A 38 3.70 -2.03 -9.03
N TYR A 39 4.68 -1.13 -8.88
CA TYR A 39 4.63 0.25 -9.39
C TYR A 39 5.52 0.45 -10.62
N PRO A 40 4.99 1.01 -11.72
CA PRO A 40 3.56 1.26 -11.95
C PRO A 40 2.83 0.01 -12.49
N THR A 41 1.61 -0.24 -12.02
CA THR A 41 0.68 -1.16 -12.66
C THR A 41 -0.39 -0.33 -13.39
N LYS A 42 -0.13 -0.01 -14.66
CA LYS A 42 -0.97 0.89 -15.47
C LYS A 42 -2.37 0.33 -15.73
N ASN A 43 -2.46 -0.98 -15.99
CA ASN A 43 -3.72 -1.69 -16.15
C ASN A 43 -4.10 -2.38 -14.84
N LEU A 44 -5.16 -1.92 -14.20
CA LEU A 44 -5.59 -2.51 -12.92
C LEU A 44 -6.10 -3.95 -13.04
N GLU A 45 -6.51 -4.38 -14.23
CA GLU A 45 -6.91 -5.78 -14.46
C GLU A 45 -5.71 -6.74 -14.37
N ASP A 46 -4.47 -6.26 -14.50
CA ASP A 46 -3.26 -7.07 -14.28
C ASP A 46 -3.18 -7.62 -12.85
N PHE A 47 -3.86 -6.98 -11.89
CA PHE A 47 -3.95 -7.47 -10.51
C PHE A 47 -4.69 -8.81 -10.39
N TYR A 48 -5.52 -9.20 -11.35
CA TYR A 48 -6.13 -10.53 -11.33
C TYR A 48 -5.08 -11.66 -11.40
N ASP A 49 -3.93 -11.37 -12.00
CA ASP A 49 -2.86 -12.34 -12.22
C ASP A 49 -1.61 -12.11 -11.35
N LYS A 50 -1.57 -11.01 -10.58
CA LYS A 50 -0.47 -10.71 -9.65
C LYS A 50 -0.66 -11.43 -8.32
N GLU A 51 0.39 -12.10 -7.84
CA GLU A 51 0.43 -12.64 -6.48
C GLU A 51 0.74 -11.55 -5.47
N GLY A 52 -0.06 -11.52 -4.38
CA GLY A 52 0.17 -10.66 -3.23
C GLY A 52 0.93 -11.37 -2.10
N PHE A 53 1.10 -10.65 -1.01
CA PHE A 53 1.51 -11.26 0.25
C PHE A 53 0.30 -11.97 0.83
N ARG A 54 0.50 -13.23 1.25
CA ARG A 54 -0.51 -14.02 1.92
C ARG A 54 0.07 -14.48 3.25
N ASP A 55 -0.74 -14.46 4.29
CA ASP A 55 -0.41 -15.23 5.46
C ASP A 55 -0.82 -16.71 5.25
N GLN A 56 -0.41 -17.58 6.18
CA GLN A 56 -0.51 -19.03 6.00
C GLN A 56 -1.94 -19.60 6.19
N GLU A 57 -2.91 -18.77 6.54
CA GLU A 57 -4.27 -19.18 6.87
C GLU A 57 -5.23 -19.25 5.66
N PHE A 58 -4.73 -19.01 4.45
CA PHE A 58 -5.56 -19.08 3.26
C PHE A 58 -5.91 -20.51 2.87
N GLU A 59 -7.17 -20.71 2.49
CA GLU A 59 -7.61 -21.98 1.90
C GLU A 59 -6.84 -22.29 0.62
N LYS A 60 -6.53 -23.57 0.43
CA LYS A 60 -5.84 -24.04 -0.77
C LYS A 60 -6.70 -23.75 -2.01
N GLY A 61 -6.18 -22.95 -2.92
CA GLY A 61 -6.87 -22.55 -4.16
C GLY A 61 -7.54 -21.18 -4.11
N ASP A 62 -7.67 -20.55 -2.95
CA ASP A 62 -8.08 -19.15 -2.86
C ASP A 62 -6.95 -18.25 -3.40
N LYS A 63 -7.27 -17.43 -4.42
CA LYS A 63 -6.34 -16.47 -5.01
C LYS A 63 -6.33 -15.12 -4.29
N GLY A 64 -7.31 -14.91 -3.40
CA GLY A 64 -7.44 -13.67 -2.63
C GLY A 64 -8.01 -12.49 -3.42
N THR A 65 -8.04 -11.36 -2.73
CA THR A 65 -8.55 -10.09 -3.27
C THR A 65 -7.53 -9.00 -3.01
N TRP A 66 -7.14 -8.27 -4.06
CA TRP A 66 -6.40 -7.04 -3.90
C TRP A 66 -7.32 -5.92 -3.44
N ILE A 67 -6.86 -5.12 -2.51
CA ILE A 67 -7.46 -3.84 -2.15
C ILE A 67 -6.54 -2.75 -2.66
N VAL A 68 -7.05 -1.96 -3.59
CA VAL A 68 -6.32 -0.82 -4.15
C VAL A 68 -7.07 0.44 -3.78
N ASP A 69 -6.40 1.35 -3.09
CA ASP A 69 -6.97 2.61 -2.68
C ASP A 69 -6.04 3.79 -2.97
N SER A 70 -6.63 4.95 -3.15
CA SER A 70 -5.91 6.22 -3.21
C SER A 70 -6.82 7.32 -2.70
N GLU A 71 -6.26 8.23 -1.93
CA GLU A 71 -6.94 9.37 -1.34
C GLU A 71 -6.19 10.66 -1.66
N MET A 72 -6.94 11.70 -1.94
CA MET A 72 -6.45 13.07 -2.10
C MET A 72 -7.22 13.97 -1.14
N VAL A 73 -6.49 14.68 -0.30
CA VAL A 73 -7.06 15.65 0.64
C VAL A 73 -6.88 17.05 0.06
N VAL A 74 -7.96 17.82 0.07
CA VAL A 74 -7.99 19.20 -0.40
C VAL A 74 -8.46 20.08 0.75
N GLU A 75 -7.68 21.09 1.09
CA GLU A 75 -8.09 22.12 2.03
C GLU A 75 -9.02 23.10 1.31
N LEU A 76 -10.23 23.24 1.85
CA LEU A 76 -11.21 24.22 1.37
C LEU A 76 -11.10 25.50 2.21
N LYS A 77 -11.76 26.57 1.75
CA LYS A 77 -11.88 27.80 2.51
C LYS A 77 -12.60 27.54 3.86
N ASP A 78 -12.29 28.35 4.86
CA ASP A 78 -12.94 28.32 6.20
C ASP A 78 -12.66 27.05 7.03
N LYS A 79 -11.42 26.54 6.97
CA LYS A 79 -10.97 25.33 7.73
C LYS A 79 -11.80 24.06 7.46
N LYS A 80 -12.53 24.04 6.38
CA LYS A 80 -13.16 22.81 5.89
C LYS A 80 -12.17 22.06 5.02
N MET A 81 -12.11 20.76 5.22
CA MET A 81 -11.32 19.86 4.39
C MET A 81 -12.26 18.91 3.66
N GLU A 82 -11.91 18.57 2.45
CA GLU A 82 -12.58 17.53 1.68
C GLU A 82 -11.53 16.51 1.23
N SER A 83 -11.80 15.24 1.45
CA SER A 83 -11.03 14.18 0.82
C SER A 83 -11.85 13.49 -0.25
N ARG A 84 -11.15 13.08 -1.31
CA ARG A 84 -11.67 12.33 -2.43
C ARG A 84 -10.85 11.08 -2.60
N SER A 85 -11.48 9.95 -2.42
CA SER A 85 -10.80 8.66 -2.43
C SER A 85 -11.56 7.65 -3.26
N MET A 86 -10.85 6.65 -3.73
CA MET A 86 -11.47 5.47 -4.32
C MET A 86 -10.81 4.22 -3.76
N VAL A 87 -11.63 3.26 -3.38
CA VAL A 87 -11.21 1.92 -3.00
C VAL A 87 -11.81 0.91 -3.97
N LEU A 88 -10.98 0.02 -4.51
CA LEU A 88 -11.38 -1.10 -5.34
C LEU A 88 -11.00 -2.43 -4.68
N TYR A 89 -11.91 -3.37 -4.72
CA TYR A 89 -11.73 -4.77 -4.33
C TYR A 89 -11.64 -5.61 -5.60
N ILE A 90 -10.42 -6.01 -5.94
CA ILE A 90 -10.11 -6.76 -7.16
C ILE A 90 -10.06 -8.25 -6.79
N ASN A 91 -11.18 -8.95 -6.97
CA ASN A 91 -11.31 -10.36 -6.62
C ASN A 91 -10.66 -11.23 -7.71
N ARG A 92 -9.58 -11.93 -7.35
CA ARG A 92 -8.81 -12.77 -8.26
C ARG A 92 -9.50 -14.10 -8.59
N ASN A 93 -10.34 -14.60 -7.67
CA ASN A 93 -11.05 -15.87 -7.88
C ASN A 93 -12.11 -15.72 -8.97
N THR A 94 -12.88 -14.63 -8.91
CA THR A 94 -13.98 -14.36 -9.82
C THR A 94 -13.59 -13.44 -10.99
N ARG A 95 -12.39 -12.85 -10.95
CA ARG A 95 -11.91 -11.82 -11.90
C ARG A 95 -12.91 -10.68 -12.05
N THR A 96 -13.45 -10.23 -10.93
CA THR A 96 -14.39 -9.11 -10.84
C THR A 96 -13.86 -8.03 -9.91
N THR A 97 -14.17 -6.79 -10.23
CA THR A 97 -13.77 -5.64 -9.43
C THR A 97 -14.97 -4.75 -9.13
N LYS A 98 -15.12 -4.41 -7.86
CA LYS A 98 -16.11 -3.48 -7.35
C LYS A 98 -15.50 -2.59 -6.28
N GLY A 99 -16.12 -1.47 -6.01
CA GLY A 99 -15.64 -0.56 -4.96
C GLY A 99 -16.54 0.65 -4.80
N ASN A 100 -15.94 1.70 -4.22
CA ASN A 100 -16.62 2.96 -3.99
C ASN A 100 -15.67 4.12 -4.25
N PHE A 101 -16.17 5.17 -4.89
CA PHE A 101 -15.60 6.50 -4.80
C PHE A 101 -16.26 7.19 -3.60
N ILE A 102 -15.46 7.85 -2.76
CA ILE A 102 -15.90 8.42 -1.49
C ILE A 102 -15.50 9.89 -1.47
N VAL A 103 -16.50 10.75 -1.25
CA VAL A 103 -16.28 12.15 -0.90
C VAL A 103 -16.50 12.26 0.61
N ARG A 104 -15.46 12.65 1.33
CA ARG A 104 -15.51 12.88 2.77
C ARG A 104 -15.35 14.36 3.05
N GLU A 105 -16.36 14.94 3.68
CA GLU A 105 -16.31 16.29 4.22
C GLU A 105 -15.85 16.23 5.68
N LEU A 106 -14.91 17.09 6.05
CA LEU A 106 -14.34 17.20 7.38
C LEU A 106 -14.50 18.63 7.85
N TRP A 107 -15.01 18.83 9.06
CA TRP A 107 -15.17 20.16 9.67
C TRP A 107 -15.12 20.08 11.20
N GLU A 108 -14.91 21.21 11.84
CA GLU A 108 -15.10 21.35 13.30
C GLU A 108 -16.48 21.89 13.59
N ASP A 109 -17.16 21.34 14.59
CA ASP A 109 -18.42 21.88 15.07
C ASP A 109 -18.21 23.14 15.95
N SER A 110 -19.28 23.75 16.40
CA SER A 110 -19.24 24.96 17.22
C SER A 110 -18.55 24.79 18.59
N LYS A 111 -18.28 23.54 19.00
CA LYS A 111 -17.58 23.18 20.24
C LYS A 111 -16.13 22.79 19.98
N GLY A 112 -15.65 22.82 18.73
CA GLY A 112 -14.29 22.44 18.33
C GLY A 112 -14.09 20.94 18.16
N TYR A 113 -15.16 20.13 18.09
CA TYR A 113 -15.04 18.70 17.82
C TYR A 113 -15.01 18.41 16.33
N ALA A 114 -14.07 17.55 15.92
CA ALA A 114 -13.97 17.08 14.55
C ALA A 114 -15.22 16.27 14.15
N GLN A 115 -15.80 16.63 13.03
CA GLN A 115 -16.94 15.97 12.41
C GLN A 115 -16.58 15.50 11.00
N SER A 116 -17.24 14.45 10.53
CA SER A 116 -17.08 13.99 9.16
C SER A 116 -18.38 13.47 8.57
N LYS A 117 -18.49 13.58 7.24
CA LYS A 117 -19.60 13.02 6.46
C LYS A 117 -19.07 12.37 5.20
N ASP A 118 -19.39 11.09 5.01
CA ASP A 118 -19.04 10.34 3.82
C ASP A 118 -20.22 10.26 2.85
N THR A 119 -19.96 10.58 1.59
CA THR A 119 -20.86 10.29 0.48
C THR A 119 -20.20 9.25 -0.41
N LYS A 120 -20.84 8.09 -0.60
CA LYS A 120 -20.29 6.94 -1.33
C LYS A 120 -20.99 6.75 -2.67
N TYR A 121 -20.19 6.62 -3.73
CA TYR A 121 -20.61 6.34 -5.09
C TYR A 121 -20.10 4.97 -5.50
N PRO A 122 -20.97 3.93 -5.53
CA PRO A 122 -20.54 2.59 -5.86
C PRO A 122 -20.10 2.49 -7.32
N VAL A 123 -18.97 1.79 -7.52
CA VAL A 123 -18.36 1.60 -8.84
C VAL A 123 -18.04 0.13 -9.10
N LYS A 124 -17.90 -0.20 -10.37
CA LYS A 124 -17.29 -1.44 -10.87
C LYS A 124 -16.19 -1.11 -11.87
N MET A 125 -15.33 -2.07 -12.14
CA MET A 125 -14.33 -1.96 -13.21
C MET A 125 -14.64 -2.99 -14.30
N LYS A 126 -14.50 -2.56 -15.56
CA LYS A 126 -14.56 -3.43 -16.73
C LYS A 126 -13.67 -2.87 -17.84
N HIS A 127 -12.83 -3.72 -18.42
CA HIS A 127 -11.87 -3.34 -19.44
C HIS A 127 -10.99 -2.16 -19.00
N ASN A 128 -10.45 -2.25 -17.78
CA ASN A 128 -9.63 -1.21 -17.13
C ASN A 128 -10.34 0.18 -17.02
N ARG A 129 -11.66 0.21 -17.06
CA ARG A 129 -12.47 1.43 -16.94
C ARG A 129 -13.32 1.37 -15.68
N ILE A 130 -13.30 2.46 -14.91
CA ILE A 130 -14.17 2.65 -13.76
C ILE A 130 -15.55 3.08 -14.24
N ILE A 131 -16.59 2.41 -13.77
CA ILE A 131 -17.97 2.65 -14.18
C ILE A 131 -18.82 2.81 -12.94
N PRO A 132 -19.46 3.97 -12.69
CA PRO A 132 -20.47 4.11 -11.65
C PRO A 132 -21.59 3.10 -11.85
N THR A 133 -22.05 2.46 -10.76
CA THR A 133 -23.15 1.48 -10.83
C THR A 133 -24.52 2.10 -10.64
N LYS A 134 -24.57 3.39 -10.26
CA LYS A 134 -25.78 4.19 -10.14
C LYS A 134 -25.62 5.48 -10.95
N PRO A 135 -26.72 6.05 -11.47
CA PRO A 135 -26.66 7.34 -12.14
C PRO A 135 -26.10 8.44 -11.23
N ILE A 136 -25.25 9.28 -11.79
CA ILE A 136 -24.68 10.46 -11.12
C ILE A 136 -25.12 11.67 -11.95
N ALA A 137 -25.93 12.55 -11.33
CA ALA A 137 -26.49 13.72 -11.99
C ALA A 137 -25.44 14.80 -12.28
N ASP A 138 -24.42 14.91 -11.44
CA ASP A 138 -23.30 15.84 -11.64
C ASP A 138 -22.30 15.24 -12.65
N ASP A 139 -22.28 15.80 -13.84
CA ASP A 139 -21.39 15.38 -14.92
C ASP A 139 -19.91 15.55 -14.60
N LYS A 140 -19.55 16.57 -13.82
CA LYS A 140 -18.16 16.81 -13.40
C LYS A 140 -17.70 15.70 -12.47
N LEU A 141 -18.50 15.39 -11.46
CA LEU A 141 -18.23 14.30 -10.52
C LEU A 141 -18.18 12.94 -11.23
N ARG A 142 -19.11 12.70 -12.16
CA ARG A 142 -19.13 11.46 -12.94
C ARG A 142 -17.82 11.29 -13.72
N LYS A 143 -17.36 12.33 -14.43
CA LYS A 143 -16.10 12.31 -15.18
C LYS A 143 -14.90 12.13 -14.27
N GLU A 144 -14.89 12.74 -13.09
CA GLU A 144 -13.85 12.56 -12.09
C GLU A 144 -13.74 11.10 -11.66
N ILE A 145 -14.86 10.45 -11.35
CA ILE A 145 -14.90 9.03 -10.98
C ILE A 145 -14.39 8.15 -12.12
N GLU A 146 -14.90 8.36 -13.34
CA GLU A 146 -14.52 7.57 -14.51
C GLU A 146 -13.03 7.70 -14.89
N ASN A 147 -12.43 8.86 -14.61
CA ASN A 147 -11.03 9.15 -14.91
C ASN A 147 -10.10 9.05 -13.71
N PHE A 148 -10.60 8.56 -12.57
CA PHE A 148 -9.79 8.44 -11.36
C PHE A 148 -8.55 7.57 -11.61
N LYS A 149 -7.40 8.02 -11.09
CA LYS A 149 -6.12 7.30 -11.18
C LYS A 149 -5.61 6.95 -9.79
N PHE A 150 -5.30 5.69 -9.62
CA PHE A 150 -4.67 5.20 -8.40
C PHE A 150 -3.17 5.47 -8.44
N PHE A 151 -2.59 5.74 -7.28
CA PHE A 151 -1.16 5.97 -7.16
C PHE A 151 -0.34 4.82 -7.75
N VAL A 152 -0.80 3.58 -7.56
CA VAL A 152 -0.15 2.38 -8.14
C VAL A 152 -0.05 2.41 -9.67
N GLN A 153 -0.87 3.21 -10.36
CA GLN A 153 -0.84 3.29 -11.83
C GLN A 153 0.24 4.23 -12.38
N TYR A 154 0.75 5.17 -11.57
CA TYR A 154 1.71 6.18 -12.01
C TYR A 154 2.91 6.38 -11.08
N GLY A 155 2.85 5.89 -9.83
CA GLY A 155 4.00 5.91 -8.94
C GLY A 155 5.15 5.13 -9.56
N ASP A 156 6.35 5.72 -9.58
CA ASP A 156 7.57 5.08 -10.09
C ASP A 156 8.64 5.10 -9.01
N PHE A 157 9.21 3.93 -8.72
CA PHE A 157 10.21 3.73 -7.70
C PHE A 157 11.49 3.07 -8.25
N LYS A 158 11.70 3.15 -9.59
CA LYS A 158 12.84 2.50 -10.23
C LYS A 158 14.19 2.95 -9.67
N ASP A 159 14.27 4.23 -9.35
CA ASP A 159 15.51 4.86 -8.90
C ASP A 159 15.73 4.75 -7.38
N ILE A 160 14.80 4.11 -6.65
CA ILE A 160 14.91 4.03 -5.18
C ILE A 160 16.15 3.27 -4.72
N ASN A 161 16.65 2.33 -5.55
CA ASN A 161 17.87 1.58 -5.26
C ASN A 161 19.15 2.41 -5.45
N ASP A 162 19.06 3.57 -6.11
CA ASP A 162 20.19 4.49 -6.31
C ASP A 162 20.41 5.39 -5.08
N TYR A 163 19.40 5.48 -4.22
CA TYR A 163 19.50 6.18 -2.94
C TYR A 163 20.20 5.30 -1.91
N LYS A 164 21.06 5.91 -1.10
CA LYS A 164 21.66 5.20 0.01
C LYS A 164 20.60 4.84 1.04
N ASN A 165 20.64 3.62 1.49
CA ASN A 165 19.78 3.16 2.57
C ASN A 165 20.55 3.37 3.88
N ASP A 166 20.19 4.41 4.64
CA ASP A 166 20.94 4.79 5.83
C ASP A 166 20.46 4.09 7.10
N ASP A 167 19.19 3.65 7.15
CA ASP A 167 18.68 2.94 8.31
C ASP A 167 17.59 1.92 7.92
N ILE A 168 17.79 0.69 8.37
CA ILE A 168 16.75 -0.36 8.34
C ILE A 168 16.45 -0.75 9.76
N SER A 169 15.22 -0.57 10.20
CA SER A 169 14.79 -0.90 11.55
C SER A 169 13.62 -1.88 11.58
N TYR A 170 13.60 -2.70 12.62
CA TYR A 170 12.53 -3.62 12.92
C TYR A 170 11.92 -3.29 14.29
N ASN A 171 10.61 -3.13 14.35
CA ASN A 171 9.90 -2.96 15.59
C ASN A 171 9.23 -4.28 16.00
N PRO A 172 9.73 -4.99 17.03
CA PRO A 172 9.18 -6.28 17.42
C PRO A 172 7.84 -6.18 18.15
N ASN A 173 7.48 -5.01 18.69
CA ASN A 173 6.22 -4.81 19.40
C ASN A 173 5.02 -4.66 18.46
N VAL A 174 5.28 -4.11 17.28
CA VAL A 174 4.35 -4.07 16.16
C VAL A 174 5.14 -4.58 14.97
N PRO A 175 5.02 -5.87 14.58
CA PRO A 175 5.87 -6.47 13.55
C PRO A 175 5.86 -5.63 12.28
N SER A 176 6.79 -4.70 12.19
CA SER A 176 6.93 -3.76 11.07
C SER A 176 8.40 -3.50 10.78
N TYR A 177 8.68 -3.34 9.50
CA TYR A 177 10.00 -2.98 9.00
C TYR A 177 9.92 -1.58 8.41
N SER A 178 10.93 -0.76 8.67
CA SER A 178 11.10 0.54 8.02
C SER A 178 12.47 0.64 7.38
N ALA A 179 12.53 1.36 6.27
CA ALA A 179 13.77 1.68 5.59
C ALA A 179 13.74 3.16 5.23
N GLU A 180 14.81 3.88 5.60
CA GLU A 180 15.02 5.27 5.22
C GLU A 180 16.01 5.33 4.07
N TYR A 181 15.69 6.14 3.05
CA TYR A 181 16.51 6.34 1.86
C TYR A 181 16.88 7.83 1.77
N GLN A 182 18.17 8.11 1.57
CA GLN A 182 18.69 9.48 1.38
C GLN A 182 19.39 9.64 0.02
#